data_62dba07e4c8afbb0686048cee8f8c3f8
#
_entry.id   62dba07e4c8afbb0686048cee8f8c3f8
#
_cell.length_a   1.000
_cell.length_b   1.000
_cell.length_c   1.000
_cell.angle_alpha   90.00
_cell.angle_beta   90.00
_cell.angle_gamma   90.00
#
_symmetry.space_group_name_H-M   'P 1'
#
loop_
_entity.id
_entity.type
_entity.pdbx_description
1 polymer ?
#
loop_
_entity_poly.entity_id
_entity_poly.type
_entity_poly.pdbx_seq_one_letter_code
_entity_poly.pdbx_strand_id
1 'polypeptide(L)'
;SPIPVPVRDIICVGKNYVEHAKEVQKSSFSTLQEEIPTPKEPIIFNKATTSVIGPYDKIELVNDSTNTTDYEGELGVIIGQRTKNAKYSNANDAIFGYTIINDVTARKLQNNHKQWFIGKSPDTYCPIGPSIVTKDEIRSIEDIKIQTFVNDEIRQSGIVKDMIFNIPTIIQTLSKS
;
A
#
# COMPACT_ATOMS: atom_id res chain seq x y z
N SER A 1 7.51 14.65 2.53
CA SER A 1 7.54 13.29 3.08
C SER A 1 8.39 13.23 4.35
N PRO A 2 7.96 12.52 5.40
CA PRO A 2 8.80 12.26 6.59
C PRO A 2 9.98 11.32 6.27
N ILE A 3 9.93 10.61 5.14
CA ILE A 3 11.03 9.84 4.56
C ILE A 3 11.21 10.32 3.12
N PRO A 4 11.98 11.41 2.89
CA PRO A 4 12.07 12.02 1.56
C PRO A 4 12.74 11.11 0.53
N VAL A 5 13.70 10.32 0.96
CA VAL A 5 14.42 9.36 0.11
C VAL A 5 14.51 8.03 0.85
N PRO A 6 13.58 7.11 0.61
CA PRO A 6 13.69 5.75 1.14
C PRO A 6 14.99 5.08 0.67
N VAL A 7 15.68 4.39 1.57
CA VAL A 7 16.95 3.71 1.27
C VAL A 7 16.76 2.56 0.29
N ARG A 8 15.55 1.99 0.28
CA ARG A 8 15.16 0.87 -0.58
C ARG A 8 13.78 1.15 -1.18
N ASP A 9 13.38 0.33 -2.14
CA ASP A 9 12.05 0.38 -2.74
C ASP A 9 10.96 0.26 -1.66
N ILE A 10 9.80 0.85 -1.96
CA ILE A 10 8.61 0.73 -1.13
C ILE A 10 7.95 -0.59 -1.49
N ILE A 11 7.95 -1.52 -0.56
CA ILE A 11 7.34 -2.84 -0.75
C ILE A 11 5.86 -2.76 -0.40
N CYS A 12 5.02 -3.21 -1.30
CA CYS A 12 3.57 -3.15 -1.19
C CYS A 12 2.94 -4.55 -1.20
N VAL A 13 1.75 -4.67 -0.62
CA VAL A 13 0.98 -5.92 -0.57
C VAL A 13 -0.35 -5.71 -1.27
N GLY A 14 -0.53 -6.36 -2.43
CA GLY A 14 -1.75 -6.25 -3.21
C GLY A 14 -2.88 -7.15 -2.70
N LYS A 15 -4.15 -6.69 -2.89
CA LYS A 15 -5.38 -7.45 -2.60
C LYS A 15 -5.46 -7.97 -1.16
N ASN A 16 -5.01 -7.17 -0.20
CA ASN A 16 -4.91 -7.59 1.20
C ASN A 16 -6.18 -7.31 2.03
N TYR A 17 -7.25 -6.80 1.42
CA TYR A 17 -8.56 -6.60 2.04
C TYR A 17 -9.63 -7.30 1.22
N VAL A 18 -10.54 -8.05 1.90
CA VAL A 18 -11.59 -8.84 1.23
C VAL A 18 -12.55 -7.95 0.44
N GLU A 19 -12.93 -6.79 0.98
CA GLU A 19 -13.85 -5.87 0.30
C GLU A 19 -13.19 -5.23 -0.93
N HIS A 20 -11.94 -4.82 -0.82
CA HIS A 20 -11.19 -4.27 -1.96
C HIS A 20 -11.03 -5.30 -3.09
N ALA A 21 -10.80 -6.57 -2.76
CA ALA A 21 -10.77 -7.64 -3.75
C ALA A 21 -12.10 -7.77 -4.52
N LYS A 22 -13.24 -7.56 -3.84
CA LYS A 22 -14.59 -7.56 -4.45
C LYS A 22 -14.88 -6.30 -5.28
N GLU A 23 -14.38 -5.14 -4.86
CA GLU A 23 -14.55 -3.86 -5.59
C GLU A 23 -13.77 -3.85 -6.91
N VAL A 24 -12.53 -4.33 -6.90
CA VAL A 24 -11.71 -4.49 -8.12
C VAL A 24 -12.41 -5.44 -9.10
N GLN A 25 -13.10 -6.45 -8.60
CA GLN A 25 -13.89 -7.38 -9.42
C GLN A 25 -15.12 -6.71 -10.08
N LYS A 26 -15.73 -5.74 -9.40
CA LYS A 26 -16.90 -5.00 -9.90
C LYS A 26 -16.52 -3.82 -10.81
N SER A 27 -15.27 -3.41 -10.83
CA SER A 27 -14.83 -2.31 -11.67
C SER A 27 -14.89 -2.68 -13.15
N SER A 28 -15.32 -1.74 -14.00
CA SER A 28 -15.42 -1.89 -15.46
C SER A 28 -14.08 -2.19 -16.16
N PHE A 29 -12.98 -2.21 -15.44
CA PHE A 29 -11.64 -2.55 -15.90
C PHE A 29 -11.26 -4.03 -15.69
N SER A 30 -12.11 -4.81 -14.99
CA SER A 30 -11.91 -6.25 -14.84
C SER A 30 -12.55 -7.00 -16.00
N THR A 31 -11.74 -7.66 -16.82
CA THR A 31 -12.22 -8.52 -17.93
C THR A 31 -12.62 -9.93 -17.45
N LEU A 32 -12.49 -10.25 -16.17
CA LEU A 32 -12.74 -11.56 -15.61
C LEU A 32 -14.00 -11.53 -14.74
N GLN A 33 -15.02 -12.31 -15.14
CA GLN A 33 -16.24 -12.56 -14.36
C GLN A 33 -16.06 -13.67 -13.30
N GLU A 34 -14.84 -14.20 -13.14
CA GLU A 34 -14.57 -15.27 -12.19
C GLU A 34 -14.32 -14.70 -10.78
N GLU A 35 -14.83 -15.38 -9.77
CA GLU A 35 -14.50 -15.09 -8.36
C GLU A 35 -12.98 -15.14 -8.20
N ILE A 36 -12.37 -14.01 -7.84
CA ILE A 36 -10.94 -13.97 -7.56
C ILE A 36 -10.73 -14.72 -6.23
N PRO A 37 -10.09 -15.89 -6.24
CA PRO A 37 -9.87 -16.62 -5.00
C PRO A 37 -9.00 -15.78 -4.05
N THR A 38 -9.29 -15.85 -2.76
CA THR A 38 -8.46 -15.24 -1.73
C THR A 38 -7.01 -15.72 -1.91
N PRO A 39 -6.04 -14.81 -1.99
CA PRO A 39 -4.64 -15.20 -2.16
C PRO A 39 -4.20 -16.14 -1.03
N LYS A 40 -3.44 -17.19 -1.37
CA LYS A 40 -2.86 -18.10 -0.36
C LYS A 40 -1.59 -17.53 0.29
N GLU A 41 -0.94 -16.59 -0.40
CA GLU A 41 0.27 -15.90 0.04
C GLU A 41 0.18 -14.41 -0.30
N PRO A 42 0.88 -13.52 0.42
CA PRO A 42 0.90 -12.09 0.11
C PRO A 42 1.36 -11.83 -1.31
N ILE A 43 0.58 -11.07 -2.07
CA ILE A 43 0.98 -10.61 -3.41
C ILE A 43 1.89 -9.41 -3.23
N ILE A 44 3.18 -9.59 -3.45
CA ILE A 44 4.19 -8.56 -3.23
C ILE A 44 4.50 -7.84 -4.55
N PHE A 45 4.52 -6.52 -4.49
CA PHE A 45 5.03 -5.64 -5.54
C PHE A 45 5.76 -4.46 -4.91
N ASN A 46 6.34 -3.59 -5.71
CA ASN A 46 7.07 -2.43 -5.21
C ASN A 46 6.71 -1.16 -5.99
N LYS A 47 6.94 -0.03 -5.35
CA LYS A 47 6.96 1.30 -5.96
C LYS A 47 8.39 1.82 -5.96
N ALA A 48 8.75 2.53 -7.03
CA ALA A 48 10.04 3.18 -7.12
C ALA A 48 10.18 4.29 -6.07
N THR A 49 11.36 4.46 -5.52
CA THR A 49 11.67 5.57 -4.61
C THR A 49 11.52 6.94 -5.26
N THR A 50 11.70 7.02 -6.59
CA THR A 50 11.50 8.23 -7.39
C THR A 50 10.05 8.71 -7.43
N SER A 51 9.09 7.84 -7.12
CA SER A 51 7.66 8.22 -7.05
C SER A 51 7.29 8.95 -5.76
N VAL A 52 8.19 9.00 -4.76
CA VAL A 52 7.90 9.57 -3.44
C VAL A 52 7.80 11.08 -3.48
N ILE A 53 6.71 11.60 -2.91
CA ILE A 53 6.47 13.02 -2.67
C ILE A 53 5.96 13.26 -1.24
N GLY A 54 5.87 14.51 -0.84
CA GLY A 54 5.29 14.90 0.44
C GLY A 54 3.75 14.78 0.44
N PRO A 55 3.13 14.86 1.63
CA PRO A 55 1.68 14.66 1.78
C PRO A 55 0.84 15.78 1.16
N TYR A 56 1.42 16.93 0.89
CA TYR A 56 0.76 18.12 0.33
C TYR A 56 1.28 18.50 -1.06
N ASP A 57 2.19 17.69 -1.61
CA ASP A 57 2.70 17.89 -2.97
C ASP A 57 1.66 17.47 -4.00
N LYS A 58 1.76 18.03 -5.20
CA LYS A 58 0.84 17.73 -6.28
C LYS A 58 1.19 16.40 -6.94
N ILE A 59 0.19 15.56 -7.15
CA ILE A 59 0.29 14.37 -8.00
C ILE A 59 0.18 14.84 -9.46
N GLU A 60 1.21 14.54 -10.25
CA GLU A 60 1.29 14.96 -11.66
C GLU A 60 0.60 13.93 -12.57
N LEU A 61 -0.68 14.16 -12.86
CA LEU A 61 -1.49 13.26 -13.69
C LEU A 61 -0.97 13.13 -15.13
N VAL A 62 -0.18 14.09 -15.61
CA VAL A 62 0.44 14.04 -16.94
C VAL A 62 1.35 12.82 -17.14
N ASN A 63 1.83 12.23 -16.05
CA ASN A 63 2.64 11.01 -16.06
C ASN A 63 1.83 9.75 -16.40
N ASP A 64 0.49 9.84 -16.40
CA ASP A 64 -0.41 8.78 -16.87
C ASP A 64 -1.02 9.13 -18.24
N SER A 65 -0.40 8.62 -19.29
CA SER A 65 -0.92 8.79 -20.67
C SER A 65 -2.27 8.11 -20.91
N THR A 66 -2.76 7.33 -19.97
CA THR A 66 -4.01 6.57 -20.10
C THR A 66 -5.20 7.23 -19.41
N ASN A 67 -4.98 8.30 -18.63
CA ASN A 67 -6.00 9.00 -17.84
C ASN A 67 -6.82 8.07 -16.93
N THR A 68 -6.15 7.12 -16.29
CA THR A 68 -6.78 6.13 -15.40
C THR A 68 -6.18 6.15 -13.99
N THR A 69 -5.60 7.28 -13.61
CA THR A 69 -5.04 7.49 -12.28
C THR A 69 -6.11 7.40 -11.21
N ASP A 70 -5.83 6.62 -10.19
CA ASP A 70 -6.71 6.33 -9.07
C ASP A 70 -5.94 6.38 -7.75
N TYR A 71 -6.63 6.62 -6.66
CA TYR A 71 -6.08 6.66 -5.29
C TYR A 71 -6.13 5.28 -4.63
N GLU A 72 -5.22 5.04 -3.70
CA GLU A 72 -5.25 3.93 -2.76
C GLU A 72 -4.67 4.40 -1.42
N GLY A 73 -5.54 4.79 -0.47
CA GLY A 73 -5.10 5.14 0.88
C GLY A 73 -4.67 3.89 1.66
N GLU A 74 -3.42 3.89 2.13
CA GLU A 74 -2.77 2.71 2.70
C GLU A 74 -2.10 3.00 4.03
N LEU A 75 -1.96 1.95 4.86
CA LEU A 75 -1.11 1.98 6.04
C LEU A 75 0.35 1.73 5.64
N GLY A 76 1.20 2.73 5.85
CA GLY A 76 2.64 2.58 5.75
C GLY A 76 3.23 2.03 7.04
N VAL A 77 3.97 0.92 6.96
CA VAL A 77 4.72 0.33 8.08
C VAL A 77 6.19 0.65 7.92
N ILE A 78 6.76 1.38 8.86
CA ILE A 78 8.17 1.79 8.81
C ILE A 78 9.00 0.76 9.56
N ILE A 79 9.90 0.09 8.85
CA ILE A 79 10.85 -0.86 9.44
C ILE A 79 12.03 -0.09 10.02
N GLY A 80 12.27 -0.22 11.32
CA GLY A 80 13.29 0.50 12.07
C GLY A 80 14.60 -0.25 12.27
N GLN A 81 14.63 -1.55 12.02
CA GLN A 81 15.84 -2.33 12.19
C GLN A 81 15.99 -3.42 11.12
N ARG A 82 17.25 -3.74 10.83
CA ARG A 82 17.58 -4.82 9.90
C ARG A 82 17.04 -6.15 10.43
N THR A 83 16.24 -6.83 9.62
CA THR A 83 15.55 -8.05 10.03
C THR A 83 15.72 -9.13 8.97
N LYS A 84 16.04 -10.34 9.40
CA LYS A 84 16.19 -11.53 8.54
C LYS A 84 15.57 -12.74 9.26
N ASN A 85 14.78 -13.53 8.54
CA ASN A 85 14.10 -14.72 9.05
C ASN A 85 13.28 -14.46 10.34
N ALA A 86 12.55 -13.33 10.39
CA ALA A 86 11.67 -13.03 11.51
C ALA A 86 10.64 -14.15 11.70
N LYS A 87 10.36 -14.50 12.95
CA LYS A 87 9.24 -15.35 13.30
C LYS A 87 8.00 -14.49 13.48
N TYR A 88 6.82 -15.05 13.26
CA TYR A 88 5.56 -14.36 13.51
C TYR A 88 5.52 -13.70 14.89
N SER A 89 6.00 -14.40 15.93
CA SER A 89 5.97 -13.94 17.33
C SER A 89 6.84 -12.73 17.63
N ASN A 90 7.85 -12.43 16.81
CA ASN A 90 8.76 -11.30 17.00
C ASN A 90 8.83 -10.34 15.80
N ALA A 91 8.00 -10.52 14.80
CA ALA A 91 8.01 -9.69 13.60
C ALA A 91 7.76 -8.20 13.91
N ASN A 92 6.90 -7.91 14.89
CA ASN A 92 6.60 -6.54 15.32
C ASN A 92 7.80 -5.81 15.96
N ASP A 93 8.83 -6.52 16.39
CA ASP A 93 10.03 -5.89 16.95
C ASP A 93 10.77 -5.06 15.89
N ALA A 94 10.64 -5.45 14.63
CA ALA A 94 11.24 -4.74 13.49
C ALA A 94 10.59 -3.37 13.20
N ILE A 95 9.38 -3.13 13.69
CA ILE A 95 8.60 -1.93 13.39
C ILE A 95 9.11 -0.74 14.21
N PHE A 96 9.39 0.37 13.52
CA PHE A 96 9.64 1.67 14.13
C PHE A 96 8.32 2.42 14.39
N GLY A 97 7.44 2.47 13.40
CA GLY A 97 6.20 3.22 13.46
C GLY A 97 5.38 3.08 12.19
N TYR A 98 4.40 3.96 12.06
CA TYR A 98 3.39 3.92 11.02
C TYR A 98 3.18 5.30 10.41
N THR A 99 2.75 5.34 9.16
CA THR A 99 2.41 6.56 8.44
C THR A 99 1.28 6.28 7.46
N ILE A 100 0.76 7.32 6.81
CA ILE A 100 -0.18 7.16 5.70
C ILE A 100 0.60 7.21 4.38
N ILE A 101 0.21 6.37 3.45
CA ILE A 101 0.70 6.36 2.07
C ILE A 101 -0.50 6.38 1.13
N ASN A 102 -0.40 7.13 0.05
CA ASN A 102 -1.31 7.00 -1.07
C ASN A 102 -0.60 6.23 -2.18
N ASP A 103 -1.00 4.97 -2.39
CA ASP A 103 -0.48 4.12 -3.47
C ASP A 103 -1.17 4.45 -4.79
N VAL A 104 -0.91 5.67 -5.29
CA VAL A 104 -1.51 6.16 -6.53
C VAL A 104 -1.18 5.23 -7.70
N THR A 105 -2.19 4.94 -8.50
CA THR A 105 -2.13 3.87 -9.51
C THR A 105 -2.70 4.32 -10.85
N ALA A 106 -1.94 4.15 -11.92
CA ALA A 106 -2.47 4.23 -13.29
C ALA A 106 -3.07 2.87 -13.66
N ARG A 107 -4.38 2.71 -13.49
CA ARG A 107 -5.08 1.41 -13.58
C ARG A 107 -4.87 0.68 -14.90
N LYS A 108 -4.93 1.39 -16.02
CA LYS A 108 -4.73 0.79 -17.34
C LYS A 108 -3.30 0.31 -17.53
N LEU A 109 -2.30 1.07 -17.06
CA LEU A 109 -0.91 0.64 -17.10
C LEU A 109 -0.67 -0.57 -16.17
N GLN A 110 -1.28 -0.58 -14.99
CA GLN A 110 -1.25 -1.72 -14.08
C GLN A 110 -1.80 -2.99 -14.74
N ASN A 111 -2.95 -2.90 -15.43
CA ASN A 111 -3.61 -4.06 -16.03
C ASN A 111 -2.95 -4.53 -17.33
N ASN A 112 -2.33 -3.64 -18.08
CA ASN A 112 -1.66 -3.97 -19.35
C ASN A 112 -0.36 -4.77 -19.15
N HIS A 113 0.21 -4.75 -17.95
CA HIS A 113 1.46 -5.40 -17.62
C HIS A 113 1.25 -6.51 -16.60
N LYS A 114 1.96 -7.62 -16.75
CA LYS A 114 1.97 -8.69 -15.73
C LYS A 114 2.56 -8.21 -14.41
N GLN A 115 3.52 -7.29 -14.48
CA GLN A 115 4.14 -6.62 -13.33
C GLN A 115 3.50 -5.25 -13.15
N TRP A 116 3.02 -4.94 -11.95
CA TRP A 116 2.30 -3.69 -11.66
C TRP A 116 3.19 -2.46 -11.58
N PHE A 117 4.50 -2.65 -11.56
CA PHE A 117 5.50 -1.59 -11.32
C PHE A 117 5.27 -0.33 -12.18
N ILE A 118 5.03 -0.47 -13.48
CA ILE A 118 4.83 0.68 -14.39
C ILE A 118 3.59 1.49 -14.04
N GLY A 119 2.50 0.84 -13.64
CA GLY A 119 1.28 1.51 -13.20
C GLY A 119 1.35 2.09 -11.79
N LYS A 120 2.27 1.58 -10.97
CA LYS A 120 2.44 1.95 -9.56
C LYS A 120 3.56 2.95 -9.30
N SER A 121 4.46 3.17 -10.25
CA SER A 121 5.70 3.93 -10.05
C SER A 121 5.91 5.15 -10.95
N PRO A 122 4.90 5.75 -11.62
CA PRO A 122 5.12 7.06 -12.21
C PRO A 122 5.62 8.06 -11.15
N ASP A 123 6.38 9.05 -11.56
CA ASP A 123 6.83 10.12 -10.67
C ASP A 123 5.63 10.75 -9.95
N THR A 124 5.79 11.11 -8.69
CA THR A 124 4.77 11.68 -7.80
C THR A 124 3.66 10.73 -7.33
N TYR A 125 3.67 9.45 -7.71
CA TYR A 125 2.59 8.50 -7.40
C TYR A 125 2.71 7.84 -6.01
N CYS A 126 3.53 8.39 -5.11
CA CYS A 126 3.65 7.89 -3.74
C CYS A 126 3.73 9.02 -2.71
N PRO A 127 2.64 9.77 -2.47
CA PRO A 127 2.56 10.68 -1.33
C PRO A 127 2.70 9.93 -0.01
N ILE A 128 3.63 10.37 0.86
CA ILE A 128 3.89 9.76 2.18
C ILE A 128 3.82 10.83 3.26
N GLY A 129 3.09 10.56 4.32
CA GLY A 129 3.03 11.42 5.50
C GLY A 129 1.59 11.65 6.00
N PRO A 130 1.39 12.71 6.82
CA PRO A 130 2.30 13.85 7.07
C PRO A 130 3.42 13.55 8.06
N SER A 131 3.24 12.59 8.96
CA SER A 131 4.20 12.25 10.03
C SER A 131 4.35 10.73 10.15
N ILE A 132 5.35 10.30 10.90
CA ILE A 132 5.45 8.94 11.41
C ILE A 132 5.01 8.97 12.86
N VAL A 133 4.08 8.08 13.23
CA VAL A 133 3.70 7.81 14.60
C VAL A 133 4.44 6.56 15.05
N THR A 134 5.19 6.64 16.16
CA THR A 134 5.97 5.50 16.64
C THR A 134 5.04 4.42 17.19
N LYS A 135 5.49 3.15 17.12
CA LYS A 135 4.64 2.01 17.46
C LYS A 135 4.13 2.01 18.90
N ASP A 136 4.87 2.62 19.82
CA ASP A 136 4.53 2.73 21.23
C ASP A 136 3.42 3.75 21.52
N GLU A 137 3.16 4.68 20.61
CA GLU A 137 2.05 5.62 20.72
C GLU A 137 0.70 5.02 20.27
N ILE A 138 0.72 3.89 19.55
CA ILE A 138 -0.48 3.22 19.05
C ILE A 138 -0.84 2.06 19.96
N ARG A 139 -1.96 2.18 20.69
CA ARG A 139 -2.43 1.14 21.65
C ARG A 139 -2.80 -0.17 20.96
N SER A 140 -3.51 -0.07 19.82
CA SER A 140 -3.95 -1.22 19.02
C SER A 140 -3.89 -0.85 17.55
N ILE A 141 -2.96 -1.43 16.83
CA ILE A 141 -2.86 -1.21 15.37
C ILE A 141 -4.06 -1.82 14.64
N GLU A 142 -4.63 -2.89 15.16
CA GLU A 142 -5.74 -3.61 14.54
C GLU A 142 -7.02 -2.76 14.50
N ASP A 143 -7.19 -1.83 15.44
CA ASP A 143 -8.36 -0.93 15.51
C ASP A 143 -8.23 0.34 14.66
N ILE A 144 -7.07 0.54 14.02
CA ILE A 144 -6.84 1.70 13.15
C ILE A 144 -7.74 1.62 11.93
N LYS A 145 -8.44 2.72 11.67
CA LYS A 145 -9.28 2.92 10.50
C LYS A 145 -8.59 3.85 9.51
N ILE A 146 -8.56 3.45 8.24
CA ILE A 146 -8.04 4.25 7.14
C ILE A 146 -9.22 4.66 6.27
N GLN A 147 -9.31 5.94 5.95
CA GLN A 147 -10.34 6.49 5.07
C GLN A 147 -9.71 7.40 4.01
N THR A 148 -10.23 7.32 2.80
CA THR A 148 -9.89 8.23 1.71
C THR A 148 -11.12 9.04 1.33
N PHE A 149 -10.93 10.35 1.20
CA PHE A 149 -11.96 11.29 0.77
C PHE A 149 -11.56 11.89 -0.58
N VAL A 150 -12.51 12.05 -1.47
CA VAL A 150 -12.38 12.80 -2.71
C VAL A 150 -13.52 13.81 -2.78
N ASN A 151 -13.20 15.11 -2.80
CA ASN A 151 -14.18 16.19 -2.77
C ASN A 151 -15.21 16.00 -1.62
N ASP A 152 -14.68 15.77 -0.39
CA ASP A 152 -15.45 15.56 0.84
C ASP A 152 -16.33 14.28 0.89
N GLU A 153 -16.31 13.46 -0.15
CA GLU A 153 -16.99 12.17 -0.17
C GLU A 153 -16.03 11.04 0.25
N ILE A 154 -16.47 10.16 1.16
CA ILE A 154 -15.73 8.95 1.52
C ILE A 154 -15.74 8.02 0.31
N ARG A 155 -14.55 7.70 -0.19
CA ARG A 155 -14.34 6.78 -1.32
C ARG A 155 -13.72 5.46 -0.91
N GLN A 156 -13.01 5.45 0.21
CA GLN A 156 -12.38 4.25 0.75
C GLN A 156 -12.51 4.26 2.28
N SER A 157 -12.79 3.11 2.87
CA SER A 157 -12.83 2.93 4.31
C SER A 157 -12.48 1.50 4.66
N GLY A 158 -11.42 1.29 5.45
CA GLY A 158 -10.96 -0.03 5.89
C GLY A 158 -10.44 0.01 7.32
N ILE A 159 -10.44 -1.13 7.98
CA ILE A 159 -9.89 -1.31 9.33
C ILE A 159 -8.75 -2.33 9.23
N VAL A 160 -7.64 -2.06 9.91
CA VAL A 160 -6.42 -2.89 9.82
C VAL A 160 -6.67 -4.36 10.17
N LYS A 161 -7.55 -4.67 11.12
CA LYS A 161 -7.91 -6.05 11.49
C LYS A 161 -8.53 -6.86 10.36
N ASP A 162 -9.08 -6.19 9.33
CA ASP A 162 -9.75 -6.85 8.20
C ASP A 162 -8.75 -7.26 7.09
N MET A 163 -7.44 -7.08 7.33
CA MET A 163 -6.39 -7.57 6.44
C MET A 163 -6.43 -9.11 6.33
N ILE A 164 -6.29 -9.62 5.11
CA ILE A 164 -6.15 -11.06 4.84
C ILE A 164 -4.84 -11.58 5.46
N PHE A 165 -3.75 -10.86 5.19
CA PHE A 165 -2.44 -11.10 5.79
C PHE A 165 -2.11 -9.97 6.75
N ASN A 166 -2.03 -10.24 8.04
CA ASN A 166 -1.69 -9.24 9.03
C ASN A 166 -0.21 -8.83 8.96
N ILE A 167 0.14 -7.72 9.60
CA ILE A 167 1.48 -7.14 9.55
C ILE A 167 2.58 -8.13 9.94
N PRO A 168 2.46 -8.91 11.04
CA PRO A 168 3.48 -9.92 11.40
C PRO A 168 3.71 -10.97 10.30
N THR A 169 2.64 -11.44 9.64
CA THR A 169 2.74 -12.39 8.52
C THR A 169 3.49 -11.81 7.33
N ILE A 170 3.20 -10.53 6.99
CA ILE A 170 3.88 -9.84 5.91
C ILE A 170 5.38 -9.69 6.20
N ILE A 171 5.74 -9.22 7.40
CA ILE A 171 7.15 -9.07 7.82
C ILE A 171 7.86 -10.41 7.84
N GLN A 172 7.22 -11.46 8.38
CA GLN A 172 7.78 -12.81 8.36
C GLN A 172 8.05 -13.28 6.93
N THR A 173 7.13 -13.03 6.01
CA THR A 173 7.28 -13.43 4.60
C THR A 173 8.42 -12.68 3.93
N LEU A 174 8.44 -11.36 4.04
CA LEU A 174 9.45 -10.50 3.40
C LEU A 174 10.86 -10.72 3.98
N SER A 175 10.97 -11.00 5.26
CA SER A 175 12.28 -11.18 5.93
C SER A 175 13.00 -12.48 5.56
N LYS A 176 12.36 -13.38 4.82
CA LYS A 176 13.00 -14.61 4.30
C LYS A 176 13.90 -14.35 3.11
N SER A 177 13.67 -13.26 2.37
CA SER A 177 14.38 -12.90 1.11
C SER A 177 15.66 -12.10 1.32
#